data_1a56d8e0aa6039cc6dfdfdf61b5bd78f
#
_entry.id   1a56d8e0aa6039cc6dfdfdf61b5bd78f
#
_cell.length_a   1.000
_cell.length_b   1.000
_cell.length_c   1.000
_cell.angle_alpha   90.00
_cell.angle_beta   90.00
_cell.angle_gamma   90.00
#
_symmetry.space_group_name_H-M   'P 1'
#
loop_
_entity.id
_entity.type
_entity.pdbx_description
1 polymer ?
#
loop_
_entity_poly.entity_id
_entity_poly.type
_entity_poly.pdbx_seq_one_letter_code
_entity_poly.pdbx_strand_id
1 'polypeptide(L)'
;GIDMLRYYWQHKTPEQSATDLTELMQHYRQKWGTQRFVLVGYSFGADVLPATYNRLPEAEQNRVDAIMLLAFARSGSFEIHVDGWLGKAGAEADTGEEMSKLPANKVVCIYGAEEVDESGCTAKTAVGESLKLPGGHHFDENYPALAQRLVDLIKKHQVTPE
;
A
#
# COMPACT_ATOMS: atom_id res chain seq x y z
N GLY A 1 -11.53 -4.12 -5.94
CA GLY A 1 -10.09 -3.98 -6.18
C GLY A 1 -9.80 -3.44 -7.57
N ILE A 2 -8.62 -2.91 -7.75
CA ILE A 2 -8.15 -2.45 -9.06
C ILE A 2 -7.23 -3.51 -9.64
N ASP A 3 -7.48 -3.93 -10.88
CA ASP A 3 -6.55 -4.78 -11.62
C ASP A 3 -5.31 -3.94 -12.00
N MET A 4 -4.22 -4.16 -11.29
CA MET A 4 -3.01 -3.38 -11.41
C MET A 4 -2.36 -3.48 -12.79
N LEU A 5 -2.36 -4.67 -13.38
CA LEU A 5 -1.80 -4.85 -14.72
C LEU A 5 -2.55 -4.02 -15.76
N ARG A 6 -3.86 -4.08 -15.71
CA ARG A 6 -4.72 -3.32 -16.61
C ARG A 6 -4.64 -1.82 -16.34
N TYR A 7 -4.62 -1.44 -15.07
CA TYR A 7 -4.56 -0.04 -14.65
C TYR A 7 -3.27 0.64 -15.10
N TYR A 8 -2.12 -0.01 -14.89
CA TYR A 8 -0.82 0.55 -15.23
C TYR A 8 -0.36 0.29 -16.67
N TRP A 9 -1.17 -0.37 -17.49
CA TRP A 9 -0.82 -0.62 -18.88
C TRP A 9 -0.45 0.66 -19.65
N GLN A 10 -1.01 1.78 -19.28
CA GLN A 10 -0.79 3.08 -19.92
C GLN A 10 0.23 3.99 -19.19
N HIS A 11 1.12 3.44 -18.42
CA HIS A 11 2.20 4.19 -17.73
C HIS A 11 1.69 5.33 -16.84
N LYS A 12 1.01 5.01 -15.77
CA LYS A 12 0.55 6.00 -14.78
C LYS A 12 1.71 6.52 -13.93
N THR A 13 1.75 7.83 -13.69
CA THR A 13 2.66 8.43 -12.71
C THR A 13 2.06 8.33 -11.29
N PRO A 14 2.87 8.51 -10.23
CA PRO A 14 2.33 8.58 -8.87
C PRO A 14 1.29 9.68 -8.70
N GLU A 15 1.45 10.82 -9.37
CA GLU A 15 0.50 11.94 -9.36
C GLU A 15 -0.83 11.55 -10.01
N GLN A 16 -0.78 10.86 -11.14
CA GLN A 16 -1.98 10.35 -11.83
C GLN A 16 -2.70 9.31 -10.97
N SER A 17 -1.95 8.41 -10.33
CA SER A 17 -2.51 7.39 -9.42
C SER A 17 -3.19 8.04 -8.22
N ALA A 18 -2.61 9.10 -7.66
CA ALA A 18 -3.22 9.85 -6.56
C ALA A 18 -4.51 10.55 -6.99
N THR A 19 -4.53 11.13 -8.19
CA THR A 19 -5.74 11.74 -8.76
C THR A 19 -6.84 10.70 -8.95
N ASP A 20 -6.50 9.55 -9.53
CA ASP A 20 -7.46 8.47 -9.76
C ASP A 20 -7.99 7.89 -8.45
N LEU A 21 -7.14 7.72 -7.44
CA LEU A 21 -7.56 7.27 -6.11
C LEU A 21 -8.47 8.29 -5.44
N THR A 22 -8.17 9.58 -5.55
CA THR A 22 -9.02 10.66 -5.03
C THR A 22 -10.42 10.59 -5.66
N GLU A 23 -10.51 10.46 -6.97
CA GLU A 23 -11.79 10.33 -7.67
C GLU A 23 -12.56 9.09 -7.23
N LEU A 24 -11.88 7.97 -7.04
CA LEU A 24 -12.47 6.73 -6.55
C LEU A 24 -13.04 6.89 -5.14
N MET A 25 -12.27 7.50 -4.24
CA MET A 25 -12.71 7.78 -2.87
C MET A 25 -13.93 8.70 -2.86
N GLN A 26 -13.92 9.75 -3.67
CA GLN A 26 -15.06 10.67 -3.81
C GLN A 26 -16.29 9.93 -4.34
N HIS A 27 -16.13 9.06 -5.33
CA HIS A 27 -17.22 8.27 -5.89
C HIS A 27 -17.91 7.42 -4.82
N TYR A 28 -17.15 6.71 -3.98
CA TYR A 28 -17.74 5.86 -2.94
C TYR A 28 -18.30 6.66 -1.76
N ARG A 29 -17.76 7.84 -1.46
CA ARG A 29 -18.41 8.75 -0.50
C ARG A 29 -19.80 9.18 -0.97
N GLN A 30 -19.93 9.49 -2.25
CA GLN A 30 -21.21 9.89 -2.82
C GLN A 30 -22.19 8.74 -2.94
N LYS A 31 -21.70 7.58 -3.39
CA LYS A 31 -22.55 6.41 -3.66
C LYS A 31 -23.03 5.72 -2.39
N TRP A 32 -22.15 5.58 -1.39
CA TRP A 32 -22.43 4.80 -0.18
C TRP A 32 -22.37 5.60 1.11
N GLY A 33 -22.11 6.89 1.05
CA GLY A 33 -21.91 7.71 2.24
C GLY A 33 -20.68 7.34 3.07
N THR A 34 -19.72 6.63 2.45
CA THR A 34 -18.48 6.20 3.12
C THR A 34 -17.64 7.40 3.52
N GLN A 35 -17.31 7.50 4.81
CA GLN A 35 -16.51 8.61 5.35
C GLN A 35 -15.04 8.21 5.61
N ARG A 36 -14.78 6.91 5.84
CA ARG A 36 -13.47 6.40 6.21
C ARG A 36 -13.05 5.29 5.25
N PHE A 37 -11.73 5.20 5.00
CA PHE A 37 -11.15 4.26 4.06
C PHE A 37 -9.96 3.52 4.67
N VAL A 38 -9.75 2.30 4.23
CA VAL A 38 -8.52 1.53 4.45
C VAL A 38 -7.91 1.26 3.08
N LEU A 39 -6.63 1.59 2.94
CA LEU A 39 -5.90 1.32 1.71
C LEU A 39 -5.06 0.06 1.89
N VAL A 40 -5.24 -0.90 1.01
CA VAL A 40 -4.52 -2.17 1.03
C VAL A 40 -3.81 -2.36 -0.30
N GLY A 41 -2.50 -2.52 -0.26
CA GLY A 41 -1.69 -2.87 -1.42
C GLY A 41 -1.03 -4.23 -1.23
N TYR A 42 -1.03 -5.06 -2.27
CA TYR A 42 -0.37 -6.35 -2.28
C TYR A 42 0.65 -6.40 -3.41
N SER A 43 1.87 -6.87 -3.10
CA SER A 43 2.96 -7.02 -4.07
C SER A 43 3.26 -5.70 -4.78
N PHE A 44 3.11 -5.62 -6.07
CA PHE A 44 3.27 -4.38 -6.84
C PHE A 44 2.35 -3.25 -6.34
N GLY A 45 1.12 -3.59 -5.93
CA GLY A 45 0.20 -2.62 -5.33
C GLY A 45 0.71 -2.04 -4.02
N ALA A 46 1.43 -2.84 -3.22
CA ALA A 46 2.10 -2.36 -2.02
C ALA A 46 3.25 -1.41 -2.35
N ASP A 47 3.99 -1.69 -3.43
CA ASP A 47 5.16 -0.89 -3.82
C ASP A 47 4.76 0.52 -4.30
N VAL A 48 3.62 0.65 -4.97
CA VAL A 48 3.15 1.95 -5.49
C VAL A 48 2.29 2.73 -4.51
N LEU A 49 1.73 2.09 -3.50
CA LEU A 49 0.79 2.72 -2.57
C LEU A 49 1.39 3.86 -1.75
N PRO A 50 2.61 3.76 -1.20
CA PRO A 50 3.21 4.88 -0.46
C PRO A 50 3.32 6.16 -1.28
N ALA A 51 3.84 6.09 -2.49
CA ALA A 51 3.95 7.25 -3.37
C ALA A 51 2.58 7.83 -3.74
N THR A 52 1.61 6.99 -3.97
CA THR A 52 0.22 7.39 -4.25
C THR A 52 -0.40 8.11 -3.06
N TYR A 53 -0.28 7.53 -1.85
CA TYR A 53 -0.82 8.15 -0.64
C TYR A 53 -0.19 9.51 -0.37
N ASN A 54 1.13 9.62 -0.47
CA ASN A 54 1.85 10.87 -0.19
C ASN A 54 1.43 12.02 -1.11
N ARG A 55 0.85 11.71 -2.26
CA ARG A 55 0.37 12.69 -3.24
C ARG A 55 -1.14 12.94 -3.18
N LEU A 56 -1.85 12.27 -2.28
CA LEU A 56 -3.27 12.57 -2.04
C LEU A 56 -3.41 13.94 -1.42
N PRO A 57 -4.50 14.69 -1.72
CA PRO A 57 -4.85 15.88 -0.95
C PRO A 57 -4.96 15.56 0.54
N GLU A 58 -4.57 16.50 1.40
CA GLU A 58 -4.60 16.32 2.86
C GLU A 58 -5.98 15.89 3.36
N ALA A 59 -7.04 16.46 2.81
CA ALA A 59 -8.41 16.09 3.16
C ALA A 59 -8.70 14.60 2.90
N GLU A 60 -8.15 14.02 1.82
CA GLU A 60 -8.30 12.61 1.51
C GLU A 60 -7.40 11.74 2.41
N GLN A 61 -6.17 12.18 2.68
CA GLN A 61 -5.28 11.48 3.62
C GLN A 61 -5.93 11.35 4.99
N ASN A 62 -6.60 12.38 5.46
CA ASN A 62 -7.28 12.38 6.76
C ASN A 62 -8.47 11.42 6.83
N ARG A 63 -9.00 10.96 5.70
CA ARG A 63 -10.06 9.96 5.63
C ARG A 63 -9.54 8.52 5.67
N VAL A 64 -8.23 8.31 5.60
CA VAL A 64 -7.61 6.99 5.63
C VAL A 64 -7.31 6.61 7.06
N ASP A 65 -7.87 5.49 7.53
CA ASP A 65 -7.66 4.95 8.87
C ASP A 65 -6.43 4.04 8.94
N ALA A 66 -6.14 3.32 7.88
CA ALA A 66 -5.01 2.40 7.83
C ALA A 66 -4.47 2.26 6.40
N ILE A 67 -3.17 2.04 6.33
CA ILE A 67 -2.44 1.74 5.09
C ILE A 67 -1.77 0.39 5.32
N MET A 68 -2.19 -0.63 4.58
CA MET A 68 -1.69 -1.99 4.73
C MET A 68 -0.86 -2.36 3.51
N LEU A 69 0.41 -2.68 3.74
CA LEU A 69 1.36 -3.04 2.70
C LEU A 69 1.71 -4.52 2.84
N LEU A 70 1.24 -5.33 1.91
CA LEU A 70 1.45 -6.78 1.91
C LEU A 70 2.48 -7.17 0.87
N ALA A 71 3.48 -7.93 1.27
CA ALA A 71 4.59 -8.34 0.39
C ALA A 71 5.28 -7.14 -0.27
N PHE A 72 5.49 -6.09 0.50
CA PHE A 72 6.17 -4.85 0.10
C PHE A 72 7.65 -5.09 -0.11
N ALA A 73 8.18 -4.74 -1.27
CA ALA A 73 9.57 -4.97 -1.62
C ALA A 73 10.50 -3.84 -1.17
N ARG A 74 11.77 -4.16 -0.93
CA ARG A 74 12.82 -3.15 -0.79
C ARG A 74 13.03 -2.46 -2.15
N SER A 75 13.42 -1.19 -2.12
CA SER A 75 13.62 -0.39 -3.32
C SER A 75 14.55 -1.04 -4.36
N GLY A 76 15.54 -1.81 -3.92
CA GLY A 76 16.49 -2.48 -4.82
C GLY A 76 15.96 -3.73 -5.54
N SER A 77 14.89 -4.36 -5.06
CA SER A 77 14.32 -5.56 -5.69
C SER A 77 13.26 -5.24 -6.74
N PHE A 78 12.99 -3.99 -6.95
CA PHE A 78 11.90 -3.49 -7.76
C PHE A 78 12.26 -3.27 -9.23
N GLU A 79 13.54 -3.28 -9.56
CA GLU A 79 14.03 -2.87 -10.88
C GLU A 79 13.55 -3.75 -12.05
N ILE A 80 13.27 -5.02 -11.81
CA ILE A 80 12.99 -5.98 -12.89
C ILE A 80 11.58 -5.87 -13.46
N HIS A 81 10.61 -5.43 -12.65
CA HIS A 81 9.21 -5.41 -13.05
C HIS A 81 8.71 -4.03 -13.47
N VAL A 82 9.53 -3.03 -13.33
CA VAL A 82 9.09 -1.64 -13.37
C VAL A 82 9.80 -0.83 -14.44
N ASP A 83 10.92 -1.32 -14.96
CA ASP A 83 11.68 -0.66 -16.01
C ASP A 83 10.82 -0.23 -17.21
N GLY A 84 9.74 -0.94 -17.46
CA GLY A 84 8.83 -0.64 -18.56
C GLY A 84 7.78 0.42 -18.28
N TRP A 85 7.35 0.63 -17.01
CA TRP A 85 6.28 1.58 -16.73
C TRP A 85 6.65 2.70 -15.76
N LEU A 86 7.59 2.47 -14.86
CA LEU A 86 8.07 3.59 -14.05
C LEU A 86 9.00 4.50 -14.85
N GLY A 87 9.79 3.97 -15.77
CA GLY A 87 10.68 4.81 -16.55
C GLY A 87 11.38 5.88 -15.69
N LYS A 88 11.24 7.14 -16.07
CA LYS A 88 11.73 8.27 -15.29
C LYS A 88 10.97 8.46 -13.98
N ALA A 89 9.68 8.13 -13.93
CA ALA A 89 8.88 8.24 -12.71
C ALA A 89 9.31 7.23 -11.64
N GLY A 90 9.81 6.05 -12.03
CA GLY A 90 10.40 5.09 -11.10
C GLY A 90 11.67 5.59 -10.45
N ALA A 91 12.47 6.37 -11.16
CA ALA A 91 13.64 7.05 -10.62
C ALA A 91 13.28 8.20 -9.67
N GLU A 92 12.09 8.79 -9.84
CA GLU A 92 11.59 9.89 -9.03
C GLU A 92 10.83 9.43 -7.77
N ALA A 93 10.39 8.18 -7.72
CA ALA A 93 9.60 7.63 -6.62
C ALA A 93 10.31 6.42 -6.01
N ASP A 94 11.31 6.67 -5.16
CA ASP A 94 11.96 5.64 -4.37
C ASP A 94 10.98 5.07 -3.34
N THR A 95 10.70 3.76 -3.42
CA THR A 95 9.71 3.10 -2.56
C THR A 95 10.06 3.22 -1.07
N GLY A 96 11.33 3.12 -0.71
CA GLY A 96 11.79 3.27 0.67
C GLY A 96 11.63 4.69 1.18
N GLU A 97 11.99 5.67 0.39
CA GLU A 97 11.83 7.09 0.72
C GLU A 97 10.34 7.44 0.88
N GLU A 98 9.51 7.02 -0.05
CA GLU A 98 8.06 7.25 0.02
C GLU A 98 7.43 6.57 1.25
N MET A 99 7.86 5.34 1.57
CA MET A 99 7.43 4.63 2.77
C MET A 99 7.77 5.41 4.04
N SER A 100 8.95 6.01 4.10
CA SER A 100 9.42 6.77 5.28
C SER A 100 8.57 8.00 5.59
N LYS A 101 7.84 8.52 4.60
CA LYS A 101 6.98 9.70 4.74
C LYS A 101 5.56 9.36 5.19
N LEU A 102 5.19 8.09 5.26
CA LEU A 102 3.85 7.68 5.68
C LEU A 102 3.61 7.96 7.18
N PRO A 103 2.36 8.22 7.59
CA PRO A 103 2.03 8.37 9.01
C PRO A 103 2.14 7.02 9.72
N ALA A 104 3.15 6.88 10.58
CA ALA A 104 3.49 5.61 11.22
C ALA A 104 2.33 4.97 11.99
N ASN A 105 1.48 5.78 12.60
CA ASN A 105 0.33 5.28 13.38
C ASN A 105 -0.77 4.63 12.52
N LYS A 106 -0.72 4.79 11.20
CA LYS A 106 -1.69 4.21 10.26
C LYS A 106 -1.14 3.03 9.46
N VAL A 107 0.17 2.79 9.49
CA VAL A 107 0.84 1.83 8.62
C VAL A 107 0.97 0.48 9.29
N VAL A 108 0.56 -0.56 8.57
CA VAL A 108 0.85 -1.97 8.90
C VAL A 108 1.52 -2.61 7.68
N CYS A 109 2.75 -3.06 7.87
CA CYS A 109 3.56 -3.70 6.83
C CYS A 109 3.63 -5.20 7.11
N ILE A 110 3.09 -6.03 6.21
CA ILE A 110 2.94 -7.46 6.41
C ILE A 110 3.82 -8.21 5.43
N TYR A 111 4.67 -9.09 5.94
CA TYR A 111 5.61 -9.85 5.10
C TYR A 111 5.66 -11.32 5.48
N GLY A 112 6.01 -12.16 4.51
CA GLY A 112 6.26 -13.58 4.72
C GLY A 112 7.60 -13.82 5.38
N ALA A 113 7.68 -14.78 6.31
CA ALA A 113 8.91 -15.11 7.04
C ALA A 113 10.07 -15.48 6.12
N GLU A 114 9.77 -16.06 4.95
CA GLU A 114 10.77 -16.45 3.95
C GLU A 114 11.35 -15.26 3.16
N GLU A 115 10.69 -14.09 3.21
CA GLU A 115 11.11 -12.89 2.50
C GLU A 115 11.71 -11.81 3.41
N VAL A 116 12.13 -12.17 4.62
CA VAL A 116 12.61 -11.20 5.61
C VAL A 116 13.74 -10.30 5.07
N ASP A 117 14.64 -10.85 4.28
CA ASP A 117 15.80 -10.12 3.74
C ASP A 117 15.46 -9.24 2.53
N GLU A 118 14.36 -9.54 1.85
CA GLU A 118 13.91 -8.86 0.63
C GLU A 118 12.75 -7.89 0.89
N SER A 119 12.15 -7.95 2.07
CA SER A 119 10.98 -7.16 2.42
C SER A 119 11.33 -5.70 2.71
N GLY A 120 10.54 -4.79 2.18
CA GLY A 120 10.57 -3.39 2.57
C GLY A 120 10.10 -3.15 4.01
N CYS A 121 9.35 -4.10 4.60
CA CYS A 121 8.91 -4.04 6.00
C CYS A 121 10.06 -4.14 6.99
N THR A 122 11.19 -4.74 6.59
CA THR A 122 12.37 -4.91 7.43
C THR A 122 13.50 -3.91 7.09
N ALA A 123 13.27 -3.04 6.12
CA ALA A 123 14.22 -2.01 5.72
C ALA A 123 14.28 -0.90 6.77
N LYS A 124 15.39 -0.15 6.80
CA LYS A 124 15.58 0.99 7.72
C LYS A 124 14.57 2.12 7.48
N THR A 125 14.03 2.20 6.27
CA THR A 125 13.02 3.18 5.86
C THR A 125 11.60 2.81 6.26
N ALA A 126 11.39 1.59 6.78
CA ALA A 126 10.07 1.13 7.20
C ALA A 126 9.56 1.92 8.40
N VAL A 127 8.28 2.27 8.37
CA VAL A 127 7.58 2.94 9.45
C VAL A 127 6.34 2.15 9.85
N GLY A 128 5.81 2.41 11.03
CA GLY A 128 4.61 1.75 11.53
C GLY A 128 4.86 0.36 12.09
N GLU A 129 3.80 -0.43 12.13
CA GLU A 129 3.83 -1.81 12.62
C GLU A 129 4.27 -2.77 11.51
N SER A 130 5.21 -3.64 11.82
CA SER A 130 5.62 -4.72 10.92
C SER A 130 5.14 -6.05 11.46
N LEU A 131 4.48 -6.85 10.62
CA LEU A 131 3.91 -8.13 10.99
C LEU A 131 4.46 -9.23 10.11
N LYS A 132 5.12 -10.21 10.74
CA LYS A 132 5.63 -11.40 10.06
C LYS A 132 4.60 -12.52 10.09
N LEU A 133 4.29 -13.09 8.94
CA LEU A 133 3.40 -14.25 8.81
C LEU A 133 4.17 -15.42 8.18
N PRO A 134 3.71 -16.67 8.38
CA PRO A 134 4.32 -17.83 7.74
C PRO A 134 4.30 -17.73 6.21
N GLY A 135 5.32 -18.35 5.59
CA GLY A 135 5.40 -18.46 4.14
C GLY A 135 6.23 -17.39 3.47
N GLY A 136 6.14 -17.34 2.15
CA GLY A 136 6.83 -16.38 1.29
C GLY A 136 5.90 -15.29 0.77
N HIS A 137 6.10 -14.95 -0.49
CA HIS A 137 5.38 -13.86 -1.16
C HIS A 137 3.86 -14.03 -1.19
N HIS A 138 3.39 -15.26 -1.19
CA HIS A 138 1.97 -15.61 -1.22
C HIS A 138 1.43 -16.10 0.13
N PHE A 139 2.21 -15.95 1.23
CA PHE A 139 1.79 -16.30 2.60
C PHE A 139 1.26 -17.74 2.71
N ASP A 140 1.98 -18.71 2.11
CA ASP A 140 1.58 -20.12 2.00
C ASP A 140 0.20 -20.35 1.36
N GLU A 141 -0.26 -19.39 0.59
CA GLU A 141 -1.61 -19.41 -0.03
C GLU A 141 -2.74 -19.55 0.99
N ASN A 142 -2.47 -19.33 2.26
CA ASN A 142 -3.48 -19.35 3.31
C ASN A 142 -4.25 -18.03 3.36
N TYR A 143 -4.97 -17.75 2.28
CA TYR A 143 -5.71 -16.51 2.12
C TYR A 143 -6.84 -16.30 3.13
N PRO A 144 -7.56 -17.37 3.59
CA PRO A 144 -8.57 -17.18 4.65
C PRO A 144 -7.97 -16.66 5.96
N ALA A 145 -6.81 -17.19 6.37
CA ALA A 145 -6.11 -16.72 7.58
C ALA A 145 -5.59 -15.29 7.39
N LEU A 146 -5.04 -14.98 6.21
CA LEU A 146 -4.58 -13.62 5.87
C LEU A 146 -5.75 -12.64 5.91
N ALA A 147 -6.87 -12.97 5.30
CA ALA A 147 -8.07 -12.12 5.29
C ALA A 147 -8.57 -11.85 6.71
N GLN A 148 -8.63 -12.85 7.56
CA GLN A 148 -9.03 -12.68 8.96
C GLN A 148 -8.08 -11.75 9.71
N ARG A 149 -6.77 -11.89 9.48
CA ARG A 149 -5.77 -11.02 10.08
C ARG A 149 -5.95 -9.56 9.64
N LEU A 150 -6.22 -9.35 8.35
CA LEU A 150 -6.50 -8.01 7.83
C LEU A 150 -7.74 -7.39 8.46
N VAL A 151 -8.82 -8.15 8.59
CA VAL A 151 -10.05 -7.68 9.24
C VAL A 151 -9.78 -7.28 10.69
N ASP A 152 -9.04 -8.07 11.44
CA ASP A 152 -8.69 -7.78 12.82
C ASP A 152 -7.86 -6.49 12.93
N LEU A 153 -6.90 -6.30 12.02
CA LEU A 153 -6.08 -5.08 11.95
C LEU A 153 -6.90 -3.86 11.57
N ILE A 154 -7.83 -3.99 10.65
CA ILE A 154 -8.76 -2.92 10.26
C ILE A 154 -9.57 -2.47 11.47
N LYS A 155 -10.13 -3.41 12.22
CA LYS A 155 -10.90 -3.11 13.44
C LYS A 155 -10.06 -2.38 14.48
N LYS A 156 -8.79 -2.78 14.64
CA LYS A 156 -7.85 -2.14 15.57
C LYS A 156 -7.56 -0.69 15.19
N HIS A 157 -7.53 -0.38 13.89
CA HIS A 157 -7.20 0.97 13.38
C HIS A 157 -8.42 1.84 13.11
N GLN A 158 -9.63 1.32 13.26
CA GLN A 158 -10.83 2.14 13.06
C GLN A 158 -10.89 3.27 14.09
N VAL A 159 -11.18 4.48 13.59
CA VAL A 159 -11.49 5.60 14.45
C VAL A 159 -12.89 5.38 14.99
N THR A 160 -13.00 5.24 16.30
CA THR A 160 -14.30 5.11 16.97
C THR A 160 -15.07 6.42 16.77
N PRO A 161 -16.27 6.41 16.18
CA PRO A 161 -17.07 7.62 16.13
C PRO A 161 -17.43 8.06 17.55
N GLU A 162 -17.13 9.30 17.85
CA GLU A 162 -17.56 9.90 19.13
C GLU A 162 -19.05 10.21 19.10
#